data_941b822f6af818f7573f3d2ba95f5e39
#
_entry.id   941b822f6af818f7573f3d2ba95f5e39
#
_cell.length_a   1.000
_cell.length_b   1.000
_cell.length_c   1.000
_cell.angle_alpha   90.00
_cell.angle_beta   90.00
_cell.angle_gamma   90.00
#
_symmetry.space_group_name_H-M   'P 1'
#
loop_
_entity.id
_entity.type
_entity.pdbx_description
1 polymer ?
#
loop_
_entity_poly.entity_id
_entity_poly.type
_entity_poly.pdbx_seq_one_letter_code
_entity_poly.pdbx_strand_id
1 'polypeptide(L)'
;MYFYNVYGKRQICRGDMATVVGIFEDCILNKKSLPVVRPGSQTRRFTHVKDTVNACITAWIKNKNAHYSVASDKSYSIIQLARMFSSKIKYLPARLGERFLSALTLTNLNNKIIRLKANIKLKDYISDFLSKNQTI
;
A
#
# COMPACT_ATOMS: atom_id res chain seq x y z
N MET A 1 -5.20 3.40 16.37
CA MET A 1 -4.30 3.56 15.19
C MET A 1 -5.05 3.19 13.92
N TYR A 2 -4.89 3.97 12.85
CA TYR A 2 -5.45 3.69 11.53
C TYR A 2 -4.31 3.48 10.54
N PHE A 3 -4.30 2.35 9.86
CA PHE A 3 -3.28 1.96 8.88
C PHE A 3 -3.89 1.91 7.48
N TYR A 4 -3.08 2.26 6.46
CA TYR A 4 -3.53 2.31 5.07
C TYR A 4 -2.61 1.49 4.18
N ASN A 5 -3.13 0.38 3.63
CA ASN A 5 -2.45 -0.49 2.67
C ASN A 5 -0.95 -0.66 2.98
N VAL A 6 -0.67 -1.24 4.15
CA VAL A 6 0.71 -1.44 4.62
C VAL A 6 1.44 -2.41 3.69
N TYR A 7 2.66 -2.03 3.29
CA TYR A 7 3.52 -2.85 2.45
C TYR A 7 4.94 -2.94 3.04
N GLY A 8 5.72 -3.92 2.60
CA GLY A 8 7.11 -4.10 3.00
C GLY A 8 7.55 -5.55 2.88
N LYS A 9 8.83 -5.82 3.23
CA LYS A 9 9.38 -7.18 3.18
C LYS A 9 8.55 -8.16 4.02
N ARG A 10 8.42 -9.39 3.53
CA ARG A 10 7.66 -10.49 4.17
C ARG A 10 6.14 -10.26 4.24
N GLN A 11 5.61 -9.38 3.40
CA GLN A 11 4.17 -9.22 3.27
C GLN A 11 3.52 -10.47 2.66
N ILE A 12 2.24 -10.68 2.95
CA ILE A 12 1.49 -11.81 2.41
C ILE A 12 1.29 -11.58 0.91
N CYS A 13 1.75 -12.52 0.08
CA CYS A 13 1.72 -12.43 -1.38
C CYS A 13 0.73 -13.39 -2.05
N ARG A 14 0.14 -14.33 -1.29
CA ARG A 14 -0.81 -15.35 -1.80
C ARG A 14 -1.97 -15.54 -0.84
N GLY A 15 -3.11 -16.02 -1.38
CA GLY A 15 -4.32 -16.25 -0.60
C GLY A 15 -5.16 -14.98 -0.40
N ASP A 16 -6.25 -15.12 0.36
CA ASP A 16 -7.28 -14.09 0.50
C ASP A 16 -6.81 -12.83 1.23
N MET A 17 -5.76 -12.95 2.05
CA MET A 17 -5.16 -11.85 2.80
C MET A 17 -3.97 -11.21 2.08
N ALA A 18 -3.69 -11.59 0.83
CA ALA A 18 -2.56 -11.07 0.08
C ALA A 18 -2.71 -9.57 -0.21
N THR A 19 -1.62 -8.83 0.00
CA THR A 19 -1.56 -7.42 -0.36
C THR A 19 -1.33 -7.27 -1.87
N VAL A 20 -1.85 -6.21 -2.48
CA VAL A 20 -1.64 -5.99 -3.92
C VAL A 20 -0.15 -5.82 -4.28
N VAL A 21 0.64 -5.18 -3.42
CA VAL A 21 2.10 -5.06 -3.59
C VAL A 21 2.74 -6.44 -3.53
N GLY A 22 2.38 -7.28 -2.55
CA GLY A 22 2.89 -8.64 -2.42
C GLY A 22 2.51 -9.53 -3.59
N ILE A 23 1.28 -9.43 -4.11
CA ILE A 23 0.86 -10.16 -5.32
C ILE A 23 1.74 -9.77 -6.51
N PHE A 24 2.02 -8.47 -6.68
CA PHE A 24 2.85 -8.00 -7.79
C PHE A 24 4.30 -8.46 -7.66
N GLU A 25 4.86 -8.43 -6.44
CA GLU A 25 6.19 -9.00 -6.15
C GLU A 25 6.26 -10.49 -6.53
N ASP A 26 5.28 -11.30 -6.10
CA ASP A 26 5.21 -12.72 -6.44
C ASP A 26 5.09 -12.95 -7.97
N CYS A 27 4.30 -12.11 -8.65
CA CYS A 27 4.19 -12.17 -10.10
C CYS A 27 5.52 -11.86 -10.81
N ILE A 28 6.26 -10.86 -10.37
CA ILE A 28 7.58 -10.52 -10.93
C ILE A 28 8.57 -11.68 -10.73
N LEU A 29 8.67 -12.22 -9.52
CA LEU A 29 9.55 -13.34 -9.19
C LEU A 29 9.24 -14.60 -10.02
N ASN A 30 7.97 -14.84 -10.33
CA ASN A 30 7.51 -15.98 -11.11
C ASN A 30 7.32 -15.65 -12.61
N LYS A 31 7.78 -14.50 -13.09
CA LYS A 31 7.67 -14.06 -14.50
C LYS A 31 6.23 -14.07 -15.06
N LYS A 32 5.24 -13.81 -14.19
CA LYS A 32 3.80 -13.77 -14.51
C LYS A 32 3.32 -12.34 -14.80
N SER A 33 2.21 -12.23 -15.54
CA SER A 33 1.53 -10.96 -15.74
C SER A 33 0.87 -10.47 -14.44
N LEU A 34 0.87 -9.15 -14.23
CA LEU A 34 0.28 -8.52 -13.05
C LEU A 34 -1.25 -8.50 -13.14
N PRO A 35 -1.98 -9.10 -12.19
CA PRO A 35 -3.43 -9.08 -12.19
C PRO A 35 -3.96 -7.73 -11.71
N VAL A 36 -4.70 -7.01 -12.55
CA VAL A 36 -5.35 -5.75 -12.22
C VAL A 36 -6.85 -5.90 -12.35
N VAL A 37 -7.58 -5.75 -11.26
CA VAL A 37 -9.05 -5.74 -11.26
C VAL A 37 -9.56 -4.48 -11.95
N ARG A 38 -10.44 -4.65 -12.94
CA ARG A 38 -11.03 -3.52 -13.68
C ARG A 38 -11.83 -2.58 -12.77
N PRO A 39 -11.79 -1.27 -13.04
CA PRO A 39 -11.09 -0.59 -14.14
C PRO A 39 -9.61 -0.33 -13.88
N GLY A 40 -9.06 -0.61 -12.70
CA GLY A 40 -7.68 -0.32 -12.32
C GLY A 40 -7.45 1.14 -11.89
N SER A 41 -8.46 2.00 -12.00
CA SER A 41 -8.42 3.41 -11.59
C SER A 41 -8.65 3.63 -10.10
N GLN A 42 -9.09 2.58 -9.37
CA GLN A 42 -9.25 2.64 -7.92
C GLN A 42 -7.92 3.01 -7.24
N THR A 43 -7.97 4.03 -6.40
CA THR A 43 -6.77 4.58 -5.76
C THR A 43 -6.56 4.07 -4.34
N ARG A 44 -5.30 3.95 -3.94
CA ARG A 44 -4.91 3.57 -2.57
C ARG A 44 -3.71 4.40 -2.12
N ARG A 45 -3.62 4.62 -0.80
CA ARG A 45 -2.43 5.15 -0.15
C ARG A 45 -1.64 4.00 0.43
N PHE A 46 -0.41 3.87 0.02
CA PHE A 46 0.47 2.78 0.45
C PHE A 46 1.45 3.29 1.49
N THR A 47 1.50 2.64 2.64
CA THR A 47 2.36 3.03 3.77
C THR A 47 3.35 1.91 4.05
N HIS A 48 4.65 2.25 4.10
CA HIS A 48 5.67 1.26 4.40
C HIS A 48 5.57 0.78 5.86
N VAL A 49 5.80 -0.50 6.09
CA VAL A 49 5.69 -1.12 7.44
C VAL A 49 6.58 -0.44 8.48
N LYS A 50 7.77 0.03 8.11
CA LYS A 50 8.64 0.79 9.03
C LYS A 50 8.02 2.10 9.48
N ASP A 51 7.37 2.83 8.56
CA ASP A 51 6.65 4.05 8.91
C ASP A 51 5.46 3.75 9.83
N THR A 52 4.77 2.63 9.60
CA THR A 52 3.69 2.16 10.47
C THR A 52 4.20 1.84 11.87
N VAL A 53 5.31 1.12 12.00
CA VAL A 53 5.93 0.80 13.30
C VAL A 53 6.41 2.07 14.00
N ASN A 54 7.09 2.98 13.31
CA ASN A 54 7.52 4.26 13.87
C ASN A 54 6.34 5.11 14.35
N ALA A 55 5.23 5.06 13.65
CA ALA A 55 4.00 5.74 14.07
C ALA A 55 3.43 5.14 15.37
N CYS A 56 3.46 3.82 15.52
CA CYS A 56 3.05 3.16 16.77
C CYS A 56 3.95 3.57 17.96
N ILE A 57 5.27 3.55 17.76
CA ILE A 57 6.24 3.97 18.78
C ILE A 57 6.01 5.43 19.14
N THR A 58 5.84 6.31 18.15
CA THR A 58 5.57 7.73 18.39
C THR A 58 4.28 7.96 19.17
N ALA A 59 3.23 7.22 18.83
CA ALA A 59 1.95 7.30 19.53
C ALA A 59 2.06 6.85 20.98
N TRP A 60 2.82 5.79 21.22
CA TRP A 60 3.08 5.28 22.57
C TRP A 60 3.90 6.27 23.42
N ILE A 61 5.01 6.79 22.89
CA ILE A 61 5.84 7.78 23.59
C ILE A 61 5.04 9.06 23.92
N LYS A 62 4.24 9.54 22.98
CA LYS A 62 3.39 10.74 23.22
C LYS A 62 2.32 10.52 24.27
N ASN A 63 1.91 9.26 24.47
CA ASN A 63 0.92 8.83 25.47
C ASN A 63 -0.31 9.76 25.57
N LYS A 64 -0.79 10.25 24.43
CA LYS A 64 -2.01 11.06 24.34
C LYS A 64 -3.19 10.14 24.07
N ASN A 65 -4.25 10.26 24.83
CA ASN A 65 -5.51 9.55 24.54
C ASN A 65 -6.16 10.13 23.27
N ALA A 66 -5.61 9.78 22.11
CA ALA A 66 -5.98 10.30 20.81
C ALA A 66 -5.99 9.20 19.74
N HIS A 67 -6.63 9.52 18.62
CA HIS A 67 -6.60 8.68 17.43
C HIS A 67 -5.38 9.06 16.59
N TYR A 68 -4.62 8.06 16.14
CA TYR A 68 -3.46 8.26 15.28
C TYR A 68 -3.68 7.61 13.93
N SER A 69 -3.29 8.28 12.87
CA SER A 69 -3.25 7.71 11.53
C SER A 69 -1.90 7.94 10.88
N VAL A 70 -1.45 6.98 10.10
CA VAL A 70 -0.27 7.10 9.26
C VAL A 70 -0.62 6.70 7.84
N ALA A 71 -0.39 7.60 6.90
CA ALA A 71 -0.64 7.38 5.48
C ALA A 71 0.38 8.16 4.66
N SER A 72 0.73 7.64 3.48
CA SER A 72 1.48 8.41 2.49
C SER A 72 0.65 9.60 2.02
N ASP A 73 1.32 10.74 1.76
CA ASP A 73 0.69 11.93 1.16
C ASP A 73 0.18 11.66 -0.26
N LYS A 74 0.80 10.70 -0.96
CA LYS A 74 0.43 10.32 -2.33
C LYS A 74 -0.48 9.11 -2.35
N SER A 75 -1.53 9.18 -3.16
CA SER A 75 -2.32 8.03 -3.59
C SER A 75 -1.89 7.60 -4.99
N TYR A 76 -2.00 6.32 -5.26
CA TYR A 76 -1.74 5.74 -6.57
C TYR A 76 -2.93 4.87 -6.98
N SER A 77 -3.29 4.91 -8.26
CA SER A 77 -4.22 3.93 -8.79
C SER A 77 -3.53 2.57 -8.91
N ILE A 78 -4.34 1.49 -8.90
CA ILE A 78 -3.79 0.14 -9.02
C ILE A 78 -3.06 -0.04 -10.37
N ILE A 79 -3.55 0.59 -11.43
CA ILE A 79 -2.85 0.57 -12.72
C ILE A 79 -1.52 1.34 -12.70
N GLN A 80 -1.44 2.46 -11.97
CA GLN A 80 -0.17 3.18 -11.77
C GLN A 80 0.81 2.34 -10.97
N LEU A 81 0.35 1.68 -9.90
CA LEU A 81 1.17 0.74 -9.12
C LEU A 81 1.69 -0.39 -10.01
N ALA A 82 0.83 -1.04 -10.79
CA ALA A 82 1.23 -2.13 -11.67
C ALA A 82 2.31 -1.69 -12.68
N ARG A 83 2.17 -0.52 -13.26
CA ARG A 83 3.15 0.04 -14.21
C ARG A 83 4.51 0.35 -13.58
N MET A 84 4.59 0.55 -12.26
CA MET A 84 5.87 0.67 -11.57
C MET A 84 6.64 -0.64 -11.51
N PHE A 85 5.93 -1.79 -11.53
CA PHE A 85 6.53 -3.12 -11.52
C PHE A 85 6.82 -3.65 -12.92
N SER A 86 5.85 -3.56 -13.84
CA SER A 86 5.95 -4.12 -15.19
C SER A 86 4.88 -3.57 -16.13
N SER A 87 5.12 -3.66 -17.44
CA SER A 87 4.12 -3.42 -18.48
C SER A 87 3.22 -4.62 -18.79
N LYS A 88 3.59 -5.83 -18.33
CA LYS A 88 2.81 -7.06 -18.54
C LYS A 88 1.63 -7.12 -17.57
N ILE A 89 0.49 -6.57 -17.97
CA ILE A 89 -0.71 -6.47 -17.13
C ILE A 89 -1.81 -7.37 -17.70
N LYS A 90 -2.46 -8.14 -16.83
CA LYS A 90 -3.67 -8.93 -17.11
C LYS A 90 -4.85 -8.35 -16.36
N TYR A 91 -5.85 -7.86 -17.08
CA TYR A 91 -7.07 -7.35 -16.44
C TYR A 91 -7.98 -8.49 -15.98
N LEU A 92 -8.47 -8.39 -14.76
CA LEU A 92 -9.49 -9.25 -14.18
C LEU A 92 -10.85 -8.53 -14.18
N PRO A 93 -11.97 -9.28 -14.14
CA PRO A 93 -13.30 -8.70 -14.02
C PRO A 93 -13.42 -7.77 -12.80
N ALA A 94 -14.28 -6.75 -12.91
CA ALA A 94 -14.60 -5.87 -11.79
C ALA A 94 -15.22 -6.67 -10.63
N ARG A 95 -14.92 -6.26 -9.39
CA ARG A 95 -15.50 -6.85 -8.18
C ARG A 95 -16.62 -5.97 -7.67
N LEU A 96 -17.73 -6.57 -7.25
CA LEU A 96 -18.80 -5.86 -6.54
C LEU A 96 -18.27 -5.36 -5.19
N GLY A 97 -18.63 -4.11 -4.83
CA GLY A 97 -18.20 -3.50 -3.58
C GLY A 97 -16.76 -2.96 -3.56
N GLU A 98 -16.05 -2.95 -4.69
CA GLU A 98 -14.71 -2.34 -4.77
C GLU A 98 -14.77 -0.86 -4.43
N ARG A 99 -13.95 -0.42 -3.46
CA ARG A 99 -13.83 1.00 -3.13
C ARG A 99 -12.93 1.70 -4.14
N PHE A 100 -13.45 2.72 -4.82
CA PHE A 100 -12.71 3.43 -5.87
C PHE A 100 -11.72 4.47 -5.34
N LEU A 101 -12.08 5.20 -4.28
CA LEU A 101 -11.22 6.24 -3.73
C LEU A 101 -10.45 5.76 -2.52
N SER A 102 -9.18 6.22 -2.39
CA SER A 102 -8.42 6.01 -1.18
C SER A 102 -9.04 6.80 -0.03
N ALA A 103 -9.56 6.08 0.98
CA ALA A 103 -10.03 6.74 2.17
C ALA A 103 -8.85 7.26 3.00
N LEU A 104 -8.91 8.52 3.39
CA LEU A 104 -8.33 8.96 4.66
C LEU A 104 -9.47 8.93 5.66
N THR A 105 -9.22 8.43 6.85
CA THR A 105 -10.23 8.46 7.90
C THR A 105 -10.52 9.92 8.25
N LEU A 106 -11.54 10.47 7.61
CA LEU A 106 -12.22 11.68 8.04
C LEU A 106 -13.26 11.22 9.06
N THR A 107 -12.79 10.86 10.24
CA THR A 107 -13.74 10.56 11.30
C THR A 107 -14.16 11.88 11.92
N ASN A 108 -15.47 12.07 12.08
CA ASN A 108 -16.07 13.08 12.94
C ASN A 108 -15.76 12.84 14.44
N LEU A 109 -14.67 12.16 14.73
CA LEU A 109 -14.16 11.92 16.08
C LEU A 109 -13.46 13.20 16.58
N ASN A 110 -14.25 14.22 16.88
CA ASN A 110 -13.89 15.40 17.70
C ASN A 110 -12.44 15.91 17.52
N ASN A 111 -11.98 16.13 16.29
CA ASN A 111 -10.66 16.70 15.97
C ASN A 111 -9.44 16.04 16.66
N LYS A 112 -9.55 14.81 17.17
CA LYS A 112 -8.48 14.11 17.89
C LYS A 112 -7.66 13.14 17.04
N ILE A 113 -7.62 13.34 15.72
CA ILE A 113 -6.78 12.50 14.86
C ILE A 113 -5.43 13.18 14.66
N ILE A 114 -4.39 12.55 15.18
CA ILE A 114 -3.01 12.96 14.95
C ILE A 114 -2.50 12.21 13.71
N ARG A 115 -2.22 12.95 12.65
CA ARG A 115 -1.63 12.40 11.42
C ARG A 115 -0.12 12.38 11.53
N LEU A 116 0.46 11.19 11.30
CA LEU A 116 1.89 10.99 11.26
C LEU A 116 2.34 10.85 9.81
N LYS A 117 3.48 11.44 9.47
CA LYS A 117 4.02 11.44 8.12
C LYS A 117 4.65 10.10 7.79
N ALA A 118 4.32 9.55 6.62
CA ALA A 118 5.04 8.42 6.02
C ALA A 118 6.24 8.95 5.21
N ASN A 119 7.45 8.47 5.49
CA ASN A 119 8.69 8.97 4.89
C ASN A 119 9.20 8.07 3.76
N ILE A 120 8.94 6.77 3.82
CA ILE A 120 9.43 5.82 2.82
C ILE A 120 8.53 5.83 1.59
N LYS A 121 9.12 6.19 0.44
CA LYS A 121 8.37 6.29 -0.81
C LYS A 121 8.17 4.92 -1.46
N LEU A 122 6.96 4.66 -1.93
CA LEU A 122 6.60 3.43 -2.61
C LEU A 122 7.47 3.17 -3.86
N LYS A 123 7.75 4.21 -4.64
CA LYS A 123 8.60 4.10 -5.84
C LYS A 123 10.01 3.62 -5.52
N ASP A 124 10.61 4.15 -4.48
CA ASP A 124 11.98 3.79 -4.09
C ASP A 124 12.04 2.32 -3.63
N TYR A 125 11.02 1.88 -2.87
CA TYR A 125 10.89 0.48 -2.46
C TYR A 125 10.77 -0.46 -3.67
N ILE A 126 9.91 -0.13 -4.63
CA ILE A 126 9.70 -0.96 -5.82
C ILE A 126 10.98 -0.98 -6.69
N SER A 127 11.64 0.16 -6.85
CA SER A 127 12.90 0.24 -7.59
C SER A 127 14.00 -0.63 -6.97
N ASP A 128 14.14 -0.59 -5.64
CA ASP A 128 15.08 -1.45 -4.90
C ASP A 128 14.72 -2.94 -5.05
N PHE A 129 13.43 -3.28 -4.98
CA PHE A 129 12.96 -4.65 -5.20
C PHE A 129 13.32 -5.15 -6.62
N LEU A 130 13.03 -4.36 -7.64
CA LEU A 130 13.30 -4.72 -9.02
C LEU A 130 14.79 -4.86 -9.30
N SER A 131 15.62 -3.93 -8.82
CA SER A 131 17.08 -3.98 -9.00
C SER A 131 17.70 -5.25 -8.42
N LYS A 132 17.19 -5.73 -7.29
CA LYS A 132 17.66 -6.96 -6.63
C LYS A 132 17.20 -8.25 -7.30
N ASN A 133 16.14 -8.19 -8.09
CA ASN A 133 15.49 -9.38 -8.67
C ASN A 133 15.53 -9.40 -10.21
N GLN A 134 16.10 -8.39 -10.88
CA GLN A 134 16.32 -8.38 -12.34
C GLN A 134 17.61 -9.08 -12.77
N THR A 135 18.43 -9.55 -11.85
CA THR A 135 19.72 -10.20 -12.10
C THR A 135 19.63 -11.74 -12.19
N ILE A 136 18.41 -12.27 -12.40
CA ILE A 136 18.20 -13.70 -12.58
C ILE A 136 17.57 -13.98 -13.95
#